data_09064799bedb16b1924b937531910266
#
_entry.id   09064799bedb16b1924b937531910266
#
_cell.length_a   1.000
_cell.length_b   1.000
_cell.length_c   1.000
_cell.angle_alpha   90.00
_cell.angle_beta   90.00
_cell.angle_gamma   90.00
#
_symmetry.space_group_name_H-M   'P 1'
#
loop_
_entity.id
_entity.type
_entity.pdbx_description
1 polymer ?
#
loop_
_entity_poly.entity_id
_entity_poly.type
_entity_poly.pdbx_seq_one_letter_code
_entity_poly.pdbx_strand_id
1 'polypeptide(L)'
;MSNNPIWSLPTPFTHNLCASAGALSFVGGAGDFDSTGALRNPGDMTRQITGTIENVAAALHQEHCSLADAVRVKAFYRPEANRGEISIVQALQDAFPNEPSPVISTLPVPLQPFKGQEIQVQVIAVRNWRTTGDFQVETQPLQVAGENTSAHPVVTTALRAGEFIAVANRT
;
A
#
# COMPACT_ATOMS: atom_id res chain seq x y z
N MET A 1 8.91 18.53 -14.94
CA MET A 1 8.66 17.57 -13.84
C MET A 1 8.41 18.39 -12.59
N SER A 2 7.17 18.37 -12.08
CA SER A 2 6.83 19.10 -10.86
C SER A 2 7.36 18.30 -9.66
N ASN A 3 8.51 18.71 -9.14
CA ASN A 3 9.06 18.16 -7.88
C ASN A 3 8.36 18.83 -6.70
N ASN A 4 7.07 18.51 -6.50
CA ASN A 4 6.38 18.93 -5.30
C ASN A 4 6.36 17.73 -4.35
N PRO A 5 7.32 17.60 -3.41
CA PRO A 5 7.31 16.50 -2.47
C PRO A 5 6.06 16.62 -1.60
N ILE A 6 5.40 15.50 -1.35
CA ILE A 6 4.26 15.42 -0.41
C ILE A 6 4.70 15.88 0.99
N TRP A 7 5.98 15.83 1.29
CA TRP A 7 6.61 16.29 2.51
C TRP A 7 8.05 16.74 2.24
N SER A 8 8.53 17.70 2.97
CA SER A 8 9.90 18.20 2.88
C SER A 8 10.65 17.89 4.17
N LEU A 9 11.65 17.02 4.09
CA LEU A 9 12.63 16.88 5.15
C LEU A 9 13.83 17.78 4.82
N PRO A 10 14.45 18.41 5.82
CA PRO A 10 15.68 19.20 5.63
C PRO A 10 16.87 18.25 5.43
N THR A 11 16.90 17.54 4.32
CA THR A 11 17.96 16.59 3.98
C THR A 11 18.49 16.88 2.59
N PRO A 12 19.72 16.51 2.28
CA PRO A 12 20.29 16.68 0.93
C PRO A 12 19.72 15.66 -0.08
N PHE A 13 18.76 14.82 0.30
CA PHE A 13 18.17 13.82 -0.58
C PHE A 13 16.99 14.37 -1.37
N THR A 14 16.86 13.96 -2.61
CA THR A 14 15.65 14.20 -3.40
C THR A 14 14.57 13.24 -2.91
N HIS A 15 13.52 13.79 -2.32
CA HIS A 15 12.38 13.00 -1.83
C HIS A 15 11.35 12.87 -2.94
N ASN A 16 11.55 11.91 -3.83
CA ASN A 16 10.48 11.46 -4.71
C ASN A 16 9.81 10.26 -4.04
N LEU A 17 8.57 10.44 -3.60
CA LEU A 17 7.81 9.33 -3.06
C LEU A 17 7.45 8.31 -4.14
N CYS A 18 7.34 8.75 -5.40
CA CYS A 18 7.04 7.90 -6.55
C CYS A 18 8.07 8.10 -7.66
N ALA A 19 8.38 7.02 -8.35
CA ALA A 19 9.20 7.00 -9.56
C ALA A 19 8.58 6.05 -10.59
N SER A 20 8.66 6.40 -11.87
CA SER A 20 8.13 5.59 -12.97
C SER A 20 9.21 5.10 -13.91
N ALA A 21 9.02 3.88 -14.44
CA ALA A 21 9.83 3.27 -15.48
C ALA A 21 8.91 2.54 -16.47
N GLY A 22 8.73 3.10 -17.66
CA GLY A 22 7.77 2.58 -18.65
C GLY A 22 6.33 2.66 -18.13
N ALA A 23 5.64 1.53 -18.09
CA ALA A 23 4.28 1.41 -17.55
C ALA A 23 4.25 1.27 -16.01
N LEU A 24 5.39 1.00 -15.37
CA LEU A 24 5.49 0.76 -13.94
C LEU A 24 5.67 2.08 -13.18
N SER A 25 4.98 2.21 -12.05
CA SER A 25 5.19 3.25 -11.06
C SER A 25 5.42 2.61 -9.69
N PHE A 26 6.42 3.12 -8.97
CA PHE A 26 6.85 2.60 -7.68
C PHE A 26 6.67 3.70 -6.64
N VAL A 27 5.77 3.50 -5.70
CA VAL A 27 5.63 4.35 -4.52
C VAL A 27 6.51 3.76 -3.41
N GLY A 28 7.44 4.57 -2.90
CA GLY A 28 8.30 4.23 -1.78
C GLY A 28 7.54 4.10 -0.47
N GLY A 29 8.22 4.10 0.65
CA GLY A 29 7.59 3.97 1.98
C GLY A 29 6.69 5.15 2.32
N ALA A 30 5.43 5.11 1.91
CA ALA A 30 4.44 6.11 2.25
C ALA A 30 3.92 5.92 3.67
N GLY A 31 3.66 7.02 4.37
CA GLY A 31 3.03 7.08 5.68
C GLY A 31 2.04 8.24 5.75
N ASP A 32 1.38 8.37 6.88
CA ASP A 32 0.40 9.43 7.14
C ASP A 32 1.06 10.76 7.53
N PHE A 33 1.85 11.32 6.62
CA PHE A 33 2.57 12.57 6.82
C PHE A 33 1.90 13.73 6.08
N ASP A 34 1.99 14.92 6.66
CA ASP A 34 1.62 16.17 6.01
C ASP A 34 2.76 16.70 5.12
N SER A 35 2.54 17.85 4.48
CA SER A 35 3.52 18.51 3.60
C SER A 35 4.78 19.00 4.31
N THR A 36 4.76 19.07 5.65
CA THR A 36 5.94 19.45 6.47
C THR A 36 6.75 18.23 6.92
N GLY A 37 6.23 17.01 6.68
CA GLY A 37 6.83 15.76 7.15
C GLY A 37 6.42 15.40 8.58
N ALA A 38 5.42 16.06 9.15
CA ALA A 38 4.88 15.70 10.45
C ALA A 38 3.83 14.59 10.31
N LEU A 39 3.84 13.63 11.24
CA LEU A 39 2.85 12.57 11.30
C LEU A 39 1.50 13.14 11.74
N ARG A 40 0.45 12.97 10.91
CA ARG A 40 -0.87 13.58 11.15
C ARG A 40 -1.64 12.92 12.30
N ASN A 41 -1.58 11.60 12.40
CA ASN A 41 -2.38 10.82 13.35
C ASN A 41 -1.51 9.85 14.17
N PRO A 42 -0.60 10.33 15.04
CA PRO A 42 0.30 9.45 15.79
C PRO A 42 -0.46 8.49 16.70
N GLY A 43 -0.15 7.18 16.62
CA GLY A 43 -0.76 6.12 17.43
C GLY A 43 -2.15 5.67 16.96
N ASP A 44 -2.71 6.24 15.89
CA ASP A 44 -4.02 5.83 15.35
C ASP A 44 -3.84 5.09 14.02
N MET A 45 -3.74 3.77 14.08
CA MET A 45 -3.57 2.90 12.92
C MET A 45 -4.64 3.12 11.84
N THR A 46 -5.91 3.25 12.25
CA THR A 46 -7.02 3.38 11.29
C THR A 46 -6.92 4.68 10.49
N ARG A 47 -6.68 5.80 11.17
CA ARG A 47 -6.49 7.08 10.50
C ARG A 47 -5.20 7.11 9.69
N GLN A 48 -4.15 6.45 10.19
CA GLN A 48 -2.90 6.34 9.44
C GLN A 48 -3.05 5.53 8.16
N ILE A 49 -3.83 4.46 8.14
CA ILE A 49 -4.13 3.73 6.89
C ILE A 49 -4.78 4.69 5.88
N THR A 50 -5.84 5.39 6.28
CA THR A 50 -6.54 6.34 5.41
C THR A 50 -5.60 7.41 4.86
N GLY A 51 -4.90 8.13 5.73
CA GLY A 51 -4.00 9.19 5.31
C GLY A 51 -2.78 8.71 4.52
N THR A 52 -2.31 7.49 4.78
CA THR A 52 -1.25 6.87 3.97
C THR A 52 -1.73 6.60 2.55
N ILE A 53 -2.94 6.07 2.38
CA ILE A 53 -3.50 5.80 1.04
C ILE A 53 -3.81 7.09 0.29
N GLU A 54 -4.23 8.16 0.96
CA GLU A 54 -4.34 9.50 0.35
C GLU A 54 -2.98 9.97 -0.20
N ASN A 55 -1.90 9.82 0.56
CA ASN A 55 -0.56 10.17 0.12
C ASN A 55 -0.08 9.29 -1.06
N VAL A 56 -0.40 7.99 -1.04
CA VAL A 56 -0.15 7.08 -2.16
C VAL A 56 -0.89 7.54 -3.41
N ALA A 57 -2.18 7.87 -3.29
CA ALA A 57 -2.99 8.36 -4.40
C ALA A 57 -2.40 9.64 -5.01
N ALA A 58 -2.00 10.60 -4.16
CA ALA A 58 -1.36 11.83 -4.61
C ALA A 58 -0.02 11.57 -5.32
N ALA A 59 0.79 10.63 -4.82
CA ALA A 59 2.05 10.25 -5.44
C ALA A 59 1.85 9.58 -6.81
N LEU A 60 0.91 8.63 -6.91
CA LEU A 60 0.56 7.96 -8.17
C LEU A 60 0.03 8.94 -9.20
N HIS A 61 -0.79 9.92 -8.78
CA HIS A 61 -1.34 10.94 -9.66
C HIS A 61 -0.25 11.79 -10.33
N GLN A 62 0.86 12.07 -9.63
CA GLN A 62 1.99 12.80 -10.21
C GLN A 62 2.65 12.02 -11.36
N GLU A 63 2.54 10.70 -11.35
CA GLU A 63 3.07 9.80 -12.37
C GLU A 63 1.99 9.30 -13.35
N HIS A 64 0.86 10.02 -13.44
CA HIS A 64 -0.27 9.67 -14.33
C HIS A 64 -0.85 8.28 -14.07
N CYS A 65 -0.81 7.82 -12.84
CA CYS A 65 -1.43 6.60 -12.32
C CYS A 65 -2.47 6.94 -11.25
N SER A 66 -3.26 5.95 -10.89
CA SER A 66 -4.26 6.04 -9.83
C SER A 66 -4.19 4.81 -8.91
N LEU A 67 -4.97 4.79 -7.84
CA LEU A 67 -5.12 3.59 -7.00
C LEU A 67 -5.66 2.39 -7.79
N ALA A 68 -6.44 2.63 -8.86
CA ALA A 68 -6.93 1.56 -9.73
C ALA A 68 -5.80 0.85 -10.49
N ASP A 69 -4.67 1.49 -10.69
CA ASP A 69 -3.52 0.91 -11.36
C ASP A 69 -2.63 0.08 -10.43
N ALA A 70 -2.90 0.10 -9.11
CA ALA A 70 -2.14 -0.68 -8.15
C ALA A 70 -2.26 -2.19 -8.43
N VAL A 71 -1.12 -2.87 -8.47
CA VAL A 71 -1.02 -4.33 -8.66
C VAL A 71 -0.43 -5.02 -7.43
N ARG A 72 0.36 -4.30 -6.63
CA ARG A 72 0.95 -4.81 -5.40
C ARG A 72 1.00 -3.74 -4.32
N VAL A 73 0.63 -4.13 -3.11
CA VAL A 73 0.74 -3.34 -1.88
C VAL A 73 1.56 -4.14 -0.88
N LYS A 74 2.58 -3.54 -0.31
CA LYS A 74 3.34 -4.09 0.81
C LYS A 74 3.20 -3.14 1.99
N ALA A 75 2.63 -3.63 3.08
CA ALA A 75 2.43 -2.85 4.29
C ALA A 75 3.33 -3.37 5.42
N PHE A 76 4.10 -2.48 6.00
CA PHE A 76 4.85 -2.72 7.23
C PHE A 76 4.06 -2.10 8.37
N TYR A 77 3.69 -2.88 9.35
CA TYR A 77 2.84 -2.41 10.44
C TYR A 77 3.39 -2.79 11.80
N ARG A 78 3.09 -1.98 12.81
CA ARG A 78 3.40 -2.29 14.20
C ARG A 78 2.26 -3.13 14.77
N PRO A 79 2.52 -4.34 15.29
CA PRO A 79 1.49 -5.16 15.89
C PRO A 79 0.86 -4.47 17.10
N GLU A 80 -0.47 -4.49 17.17
CA GLU A 80 -1.26 -4.02 18.31
C GLU A 80 -1.95 -5.20 18.98
N ALA A 81 -2.05 -5.19 20.32
CA ALA A 81 -2.64 -6.28 21.09
C ALA A 81 -4.09 -6.59 20.71
N ASN A 82 -4.83 -5.60 20.21
CA ASN A 82 -6.27 -5.71 19.93
C ASN A 82 -6.60 -5.68 18.42
N ARG A 83 -5.59 -5.75 17.56
CA ARG A 83 -5.79 -5.69 16.11
C ARG A 83 -5.01 -6.79 15.41
N GLY A 84 -5.74 -7.76 14.88
CA GLY A 84 -5.17 -8.83 14.08
C GLY A 84 -4.79 -8.39 12.67
N GLU A 85 -3.93 -9.16 12.03
CA GLU A 85 -3.47 -8.94 10.66
C GLU A 85 -4.63 -8.91 9.65
N ILE A 86 -5.64 -9.78 9.85
CA ILE A 86 -6.83 -9.83 8.99
C ILE A 86 -7.51 -8.47 8.91
N SER A 87 -7.66 -7.77 10.03
CA SER A 87 -8.29 -6.45 10.05
C SER A 87 -7.48 -5.37 9.32
N ILE A 88 -6.16 -5.49 9.29
CA ILE A 88 -5.28 -4.59 8.55
C ILE A 88 -5.39 -4.86 7.05
N VAL A 89 -5.37 -6.13 6.65
CA VAL A 89 -5.54 -6.53 5.25
C VAL A 89 -6.89 -6.05 4.73
N GLN A 90 -7.97 -6.25 5.50
CA GLN A 90 -9.31 -5.79 5.12
C GLN A 90 -9.35 -4.26 4.94
N ALA A 91 -8.82 -3.50 5.89
CA ALA A 91 -8.77 -2.04 5.79
C ALA A 91 -7.96 -1.56 4.58
N LEU A 92 -6.89 -2.27 4.22
CA LEU A 92 -6.13 -1.98 3.01
C LEU A 92 -6.91 -2.35 1.74
N GLN A 93 -7.62 -3.49 1.70
CA GLN A 93 -8.47 -3.85 0.56
C GLN A 93 -9.56 -2.80 0.33
N ASP A 94 -10.25 -2.38 1.39
CA ASP A 94 -11.34 -1.40 1.33
C ASP A 94 -10.85 -0.03 0.82
N ALA A 95 -9.57 0.27 1.01
CA ALA A 95 -8.95 1.51 0.53
C ALA A 95 -8.61 1.50 -0.98
N PHE A 96 -8.62 0.31 -1.63
CA PHE A 96 -8.41 0.17 -3.07
C PHE A 96 -9.74 -0.16 -3.76
N PRO A 97 -10.42 0.84 -4.39
CA PRO A 97 -11.85 0.78 -4.72
C PRO A 97 -12.20 -0.14 -5.90
N ASN A 98 -11.21 -0.74 -6.58
CA ASN A 98 -11.45 -1.48 -7.81
C ASN A 98 -11.14 -2.97 -7.65
N GLU A 99 -12.05 -3.81 -8.13
CA GLU A 99 -11.83 -5.24 -8.28
C GLU A 99 -11.16 -5.58 -9.63
N PRO A 100 -10.25 -6.55 -9.63
CA PRO A 100 -9.70 -7.24 -8.47
C PRO A 100 -8.79 -6.33 -7.63
N SER A 101 -8.78 -6.53 -6.31
CA SER A 101 -7.87 -5.79 -5.43
C SER A 101 -6.40 -6.11 -5.77
N PRO A 102 -5.45 -5.20 -5.47
CA PRO A 102 -4.04 -5.52 -5.63
C PRO A 102 -3.62 -6.69 -4.73
N VAL A 103 -2.50 -7.33 -5.06
CA VAL A 103 -1.87 -8.28 -4.16
C VAL A 103 -1.39 -7.53 -2.92
N ILE A 104 -1.93 -7.86 -1.75
CA ILE A 104 -1.56 -7.26 -0.47
C ILE A 104 -0.68 -8.22 0.32
N SER A 105 0.49 -7.73 0.75
CA SER A 105 1.38 -8.43 1.67
C SER A 105 1.61 -7.56 2.89
N THR A 106 1.43 -8.11 4.07
CA THR A 106 1.64 -7.45 5.34
C THR A 106 2.89 -8.01 6.02
N LEU A 107 3.61 -7.15 6.73
CA LEU A 107 4.81 -7.55 7.47
C LEU A 107 4.80 -6.84 8.84
N PRO A 108 4.67 -7.60 9.92
CA PRO A 108 4.80 -7.03 11.25
C PRO A 108 6.25 -6.58 11.50
N VAL A 109 6.40 -5.37 12.03
CA VAL A 109 7.71 -4.81 12.40
C VAL A 109 7.66 -4.27 13.84
N PRO A 110 8.72 -4.47 14.64
CA PRO A 110 8.71 -4.04 16.03
C PRO A 110 8.73 -2.52 16.18
N LEU A 111 9.27 -1.81 15.17
CA LEU A 111 9.44 -0.37 15.17
C LEU A 111 9.13 0.20 13.79
N GLN A 112 8.60 1.42 13.80
CA GLN A 112 8.52 2.29 12.63
C GLN A 112 9.53 3.44 12.77
N PRO A 113 9.95 4.09 11.65
CA PRO A 113 10.96 5.15 11.68
C PRO A 113 10.58 6.35 12.55
N PHE A 114 9.29 6.65 12.71
CA PHE A 114 8.82 7.81 13.47
C PHE A 114 7.99 7.39 14.68
N LYS A 115 8.16 8.13 15.79
CA LYS A 115 7.39 7.88 17.01
C LYS A 115 5.89 8.05 16.75
N GLY A 116 5.10 7.01 17.06
CA GLY A 116 3.65 6.98 16.83
C GLY A 116 3.26 6.63 15.42
N GLN A 117 4.21 6.33 14.53
CA GLN A 117 3.90 5.74 13.23
C GLN A 117 3.55 4.25 13.44
N GLU A 118 2.40 3.84 12.93
CA GLU A 118 1.88 2.48 13.09
C GLU A 118 1.95 1.67 11.79
N ILE A 119 1.95 2.36 10.64
CA ILE A 119 1.99 1.71 9.33
C ILE A 119 2.83 2.50 8.32
N GLN A 120 3.46 1.76 7.41
CA GLN A 120 4.12 2.26 6.21
C GLN A 120 3.74 1.38 5.03
N VAL A 121 3.49 1.97 3.86
CA VAL A 121 3.02 1.25 2.68
C VAL A 121 3.94 1.52 1.49
N GLN A 122 4.24 0.47 0.73
CA GLN A 122 4.87 0.54 -0.60
C GLN A 122 3.87 0.05 -1.63
N VAL A 123 3.79 0.71 -2.79
CA VAL A 123 2.87 0.32 -3.86
C VAL A 123 3.61 0.20 -5.18
N ILE A 124 3.28 -0.83 -5.95
CA ILE A 124 3.64 -0.95 -7.36
C ILE A 124 2.34 -0.83 -8.16
N ALA A 125 2.34 0.06 -9.14
CA ALA A 125 1.24 0.25 -10.08
C ALA A 125 1.71 -0.03 -11.51
N VAL A 126 0.79 -0.55 -12.33
CA VAL A 126 0.97 -0.73 -13.78
C VAL A 126 -0.08 0.11 -14.47
N ARG A 127 0.35 1.13 -15.19
CA ARG A 127 -0.56 2.09 -15.82
C ARG A 127 -1.56 1.40 -16.76
N ASN A 128 -2.85 1.68 -16.54
CA ASN A 128 -3.96 1.23 -17.40
C ASN A 128 -4.07 -0.29 -17.57
N TRP A 129 -3.49 -1.12 -16.70
CA TRP A 129 -3.50 -2.59 -16.88
C TRP A 129 -4.90 -3.19 -16.97
N ARG A 130 -5.86 -2.59 -16.29
CA ARG A 130 -7.27 -3.05 -16.30
C ARG A 130 -7.94 -2.87 -17.65
N THR A 131 -7.51 -1.87 -18.43
CA THR A 131 -8.09 -1.54 -19.73
C THR A 131 -7.48 -2.33 -20.87
N THR A 132 -6.30 -2.93 -20.69
CA THR A 132 -5.65 -3.75 -21.70
C THR A 132 -6.31 -5.11 -21.89
N GLY A 133 -7.04 -5.60 -20.88
CA GLY A 133 -7.60 -6.95 -20.87
C GLY A 133 -6.54 -8.07 -20.71
N ASP A 134 -5.26 -7.74 -20.69
CA ASP A 134 -4.17 -8.69 -20.51
C ASP A 134 -3.78 -8.80 -19.04
N PHE A 135 -4.64 -9.43 -18.25
CA PHE A 135 -4.36 -9.70 -16.84
C PHE A 135 -4.95 -11.04 -16.39
N GLN A 136 -4.37 -11.59 -15.33
CA GLN A 136 -4.85 -12.79 -14.65
C GLN A 136 -4.78 -12.58 -13.15
N VAL A 137 -5.74 -13.12 -12.42
CA VAL A 137 -5.85 -12.95 -10.97
C VAL A 137 -6.16 -14.28 -10.32
N GLU A 138 -5.45 -14.58 -9.24
CA GLU A 138 -5.74 -15.69 -8.34
C GLU A 138 -6.16 -15.13 -6.99
N THR A 139 -7.22 -15.67 -6.42
CA THR A 139 -7.75 -15.26 -5.12
C THR A 139 -7.89 -16.45 -4.19
N GLN A 140 -7.73 -16.24 -2.89
CA GLN A 140 -7.93 -17.25 -1.85
C GLN A 140 -8.44 -16.61 -0.56
N PRO A 141 -9.16 -17.36 0.29
CA PRO A 141 -9.44 -16.92 1.64
C PRO A 141 -8.14 -16.68 2.42
N LEU A 142 -8.03 -15.53 3.07
CA LEU A 142 -6.89 -15.20 3.92
C LEU A 142 -6.95 -16.05 5.19
N GLN A 143 -5.90 -16.79 5.46
CA GLN A 143 -5.72 -17.52 6.71
C GLN A 143 -4.51 -16.97 7.45
N VAL A 144 -4.69 -16.59 8.69
CA VAL A 144 -3.61 -16.12 9.56
C VAL A 144 -3.52 -17.05 10.77
N ALA A 145 -2.33 -17.56 11.04
CA ALA A 145 -2.10 -18.48 12.15
C ALA A 145 -2.47 -17.81 13.49
N GLY A 146 -3.28 -18.46 14.29
CA GLY A 146 -3.71 -17.96 15.59
C GLY A 146 -4.91 -17.00 15.57
N GLU A 147 -5.41 -16.61 14.40
CA GLU A 147 -6.63 -15.81 14.27
C GLU A 147 -7.83 -16.71 13.91
N ASN A 148 -8.78 -16.82 14.83
CA ASN A 148 -10.06 -17.51 14.63
C ASN A 148 -11.15 -16.46 14.34
N THR A 149 -11.39 -16.18 13.06
CA THR A 149 -12.50 -15.34 12.64
C THR A 149 -13.54 -16.19 11.92
N SER A 150 -14.83 -15.86 12.09
CA SER A 150 -15.93 -16.54 11.42
C SER A 150 -16.03 -16.20 9.92
N ALA A 151 -15.30 -15.19 9.46
CA ALA A 151 -15.23 -14.77 8.07
C ALA A 151 -13.78 -14.41 7.71
N HIS A 152 -13.24 -15.10 6.71
CA HIS A 152 -11.94 -14.79 6.14
C HIS A 152 -12.16 -13.97 4.87
N PRO A 153 -11.57 -12.76 4.76
CA PRO A 153 -11.65 -11.99 3.52
C PRO A 153 -10.98 -12.77 2.38
N VAL A 154 -11.54 -12.67 1.20
CA VAL A 154 -10.91 -13.19 -0.02
C VAL A 154 -9.86 -12.17 -0.46
N VAL A 155 -8.64 -12.61 -0.65
CA VAL A 155 -7.51 -11.77 -1.04
C VAL A 155 -6.92 -12.20 -2.37
N THR A 156 -6.39 -11.26 -3.13
CA THR A 156 -5.60 -11.54 -4.33
C THR A 156 -4.25 -12.10 -3.91
N THR A 157 -3.96 -13.33 -4.33
CA THR A 157 -2.71 -14.01 -4.00
C THR A 157 -1.68 -13.95 -5.11
N ALA A 158 -2.14 -13.85 -6.36
CA ALA A 158 -1.29 -13.58 -7.51
C ALA A 158 -2.04 -12.70 -8.51
N LEU A 159 -1.32 -11.80 -9.16
CA LEU A 159 -1.83 -10.93 -10.20
C LEU A 159 -0.77 -10.78 -11.29
N ARG A 160 -1.14 -11.09 -12.53
CA ARG A 160 -0.37 -10.76 -13.72
C ARG A 160 -1.02 -9.57 -14.43
N ALA A 161 -0.23 -8.56 -14.76
CA ALA A 161 -0.66 -7.40 -15.53
C ALA A 161 0.37 -7.17 -16.66
N GLY A 162 0.05 -7.63 -17.86
CA GLY A 162 1.00 -7.74 -18.96
C GLY A 162 2.19 -8.62 -18.57
N GLU A 163 3.41 -8.08 -18.63
CA GLU A 163 4.64 -8.79 -18.26
C GLU A 163 4.93 -8.75 -16.75
N PHE A 164 4.21 -7.92 -15.98
CA PHE A 164 4.40 -7.81 -14.53
C PHE A 164 3.62 -8.89 -13.78
N ILE A 165 4.28 -9.56 -12.85
CA ILE A 165 3.67 -10.56 -11.96
C ILE A 165 3.91 -10.16 -10.50
N ALA A 166 2.82 -10.05 -9.75
CA ALA A 166 2.86 -9.89 -8.30
C ALA A 166 2.36 -11.17 -7.62
N VAL A 167 3.04 -11.61 -6.58
CA VAL A 167 2.65 -12.76 -5.77
C VAL A 167 2.67 -12.34 -4.30
N ALA A 168 1.65 -12.75 -3.54
CA ALA A 168 1.63 -12.55 -2.11
C ALA A 168 2.72 -13.39 -1.44
N ASN A 169 3.40 -12.79 -0.47
CA ASN A 169 4.28 -13.54 0.40
C ASN A 169 3.41 -14.34 1.38
N ARG A 170 3.54 -15.67 1.38
CA ARG A 170 2.92 -16.53 2.39
C ARG A 170 4.02 -16.99 3.33
N THR A 171 3.92 -16.62 4.56
CA THR A 171 4.68 -17.20 5.66
C THR A 171 3.88 -18.31 6.30
#